data_2a11362d7dfa5abae22d31714f9e5c87
#
_entry.id   2a11362d7dfa5abae22d31714f9e5c87
#
_cell.length_a   1.000
_cell.length_b   1.000
_cell.length_c   1.000
_cell.angle_alpha   90.00
_cell.angle_beta   90.00
_cell.angle_gamma   90.00
#
_symmetry.space_group_name_H-M   'P 1'
#
loop_
_entity.id
_entity.type
_entity.pdbx_description
1 polymer ?
#
loop_
_entity_poly.entity_id
_entity_poly.type
_entity_poly.pdbx_seq_one_letter_code
_entity_poly.pdbx_strand_id
1 'polypeptide(L)'
;MTADRDLLVQASRLYYELGETQNAVADRLGVTRPQVSRLLKRARAEGIVEIRIVDRDTAESPAAEVLRGRFGLDAVHLAPTLAGPEDLTRRMVGRLAAQVLRATIRDGNIVGIGDGASIGAVADALDDAATPVRATVVPLAGGYWSTGPEREPFRRIADAFGAQPHGLMAPGLLDDAATKRALESHAGVRAVVDLWDRLDVALFGIGGRSWGASSVGPEVARELEHDAAIGEILIAPFDIDGAFVCPTLRDRVLAFDARALGRVPVSIGVGAGERKVGPILGALRSGTVKTLVTDVATAEAVAAMDAS
;
A
#
# COMPACT_ATOMS: atom_id res chain seq x y z
N MET A 1 -7.07 -35.28 10.37
CA MET A 1 -6.74 -33.89 10.73
C MET A 1 -5.66 -33.76 11.81
N THR A 2 -5.57 -34.62 12.83
CA THR A 2 -4.54 -34.58 13.90
C THR A 2 -3.14 -34.92 13.42
N ALA A 3 -2.96 -36.03 12.69
CA ALA A 3 -1.62 -36.51 12.26
C ALA A 3 -0.86 -35.55 11.33
N ASP A 4 -1.58 -34.79 10.47
CA ASP A 4 -0.99 -33.81 9.55
C ASP A 4 -0.52 -32.57 10.32
N ARG A 5 -1.30 -32.08 11.28
CA ARG A 5 -0.90 -30.98 12.16
C ARG A 5 0.29 -31.34 13.06
N ASP A 6 0.31 -32.58 13.58
CA ASP A 6 1.41 -33.06 14.41
C ASP A 6 2.72 -33.10 13.62
N LEU A 7 2.68 -33.46 12.34
CA LEU A 7 3.85 -33.46 11.47
C LEU A 7 4.36 -32.02 11.22
N LEU A 8 3.47 -31.04 11.05
CA LEU A 8 3.85 -29.62 10.94
C LEU A 8 4.54 -29.13 12.20
N VAL A 9 3.99 -29.45 13.37
CA VAL A 9 4.58 -29.09 14.67
C VAL A 9 5.95 -29.75 14.87
N GLN A 10 6.08 -31.04 14.58
CA GLN A 10 7.36 -31.76 14.73
C GLN A 10 8.43 -31.20 13.79
N ALA A 11 8.11 -31.01 12.52
CA ALA A 11 9.05 -30.41 11.57
C ALA A 11 9.50 -29.02 12.02
N SER A 12 8.58 -28.23 12.55
CA SER A 12 8.86 -26.88 13.03
C SER A 12 9.78 -26.88 14.26
N ARG A 13 9.53 -27.74 15.25
CA ARG A 13 10.37 -27.85 16.44
C ARG A 13 11.78 -28.30 16.11
N LEU A 14 11.92 -29.33 15.27
CA LEU A 14 13.24 -29.80 14.85
C LEU A 14 14.04 -28.68 14.16
N TYR A 15 13.39 -27.91 13.27
CA TYR A 15 14.06 -26.88 12.50
C TYR A 15 14.29 -25.60 13.29
N TYR A 16 13.25 -25.03 13.96
CA TYR A 16 13.34 -23.72 14.60
C TYR A 16 13.80 -23.75 16.05
N GLU A 17 13.45 -24.77 16.84
CA GLU A 17 13.83 -24.87 18.25
C GLU A 17 15.16 -25.61 18.42
N LEU A 18 15.38 -26.71 17.67
CA LEU A 18 16.58 -27.52 17.78
C LEU A 18 17.66 -27.15 16.75
N GLY A 19 17.38 -26.24 15.81
CA GLY A 19 18.35 -25.74 14.82
C GLY A 19 18.80 -26.79 13.79
N GLU A 20 18.05 -27.87 13.60
CA GLU A 20 18.40 -28.91 12.65
C GLU A 20 18.28 -28.42 11.19
N THR A 21 19.14 -28.95 10.32
CA THR A 21 19.03 -28.65 8.88
C THR A 21 17.77 -29.32 8.27
N GLN A 22 17.25 -28.79 7.18
CA GLN A 22 16.11 -29.43 6.50
C GLN A 22 16.39 -30.88 6.06
N ASN A 23 17.65 -31.22 5.80
CA ASN A 23 18.05 -32.61 5.50
C ASN A 23 17.91 -33.49 6.74
N ALA A 24 18.43 -33.04 7.89
CA ALA A 24 18.33 -33.79 9.14
C ALA A 24 16.87 -33.98 9.59
N VAL A 25 16.05 -32.93 9.43
CA VAL A 25 14.59 -33.02 9.66
C VAL A 25 13.94 -34.04 8.74
N ALA A 26 14.32 -34.06 7.47
CA ALA A 26 13.81 -35.01 6.48
C ALA A 26 14.12 -36.46 6.89
N ASP A 27 15.35 -36.72 7.25
CA ASP A 27 15.83 -38.06 7.71
C ASP A 27 15.08 -38.52 8.97
N ARG A 28 14.87 -37.61 9.94
CA ARG A 28 14.16 -37.96 11.20
C ARG A 28 12.66 -38.21 11.00
N LEU A 29 12.05 -37.50 10.10
CA LEU A 29 10.59 -37.63 9.86
C LEU A 29 10.25 -38.64 8.75
N GLY A 30 11.25 -39.24 8.09
CA GLY A 30 11.06 -40.18 7.01
C GLY A 30 10.42 -39.53 5.75
N VAL A 31 10.71 -38.27 5.51
CA VAL A 31 10.20 -37.48 4.37
C VAL A 31 11.35 -36.92 3.52
N THR A 32 11.05 -36.34 2.39
CA THR A 32 12.05 -35.69 1.55
C THR A 32 12.30 -34.23 1.96
N ARG A 33 13.49 -33.69 1.69
CA ARG A 33 13.82 -32.26 1.94
C ARG A 33 12.79 -31.29 1.31
N PRO A 34 12.31 -31.48 0.07
CA PRO A 34 11.25 -30.64 -0.49
C PRO A 34 9.93 -30.72 0.30
N GLN A 35 9.61 -31.89 0.89
CA GLN A 35 8.45 -32.02 1.78
C GLN A 35 8.64 -31.23 3.06
N VAL A 36 9.84 -31.28 3.70
CA VAL A 36 10.15 -30.47 4.88
C VAL A 36 9.98 -28.98 4.56
N SER A 37 10.50 -28.49 3.42
CA SER A 37 10.33 -27.10 3.00
C SER A 37 8.85 -26.70 2.90
N ARG A 38 8.01 -27.59 2.34
CA ARG A 38 6.56 -27.38 2.24
C ARG A 38 5.89 -27.39 3.61
N LEU A 39 6.28 -28.30 4.49
CA LEU A 39 5.76 -28.40 5.87
C LEU A 39 6.08 -27.12 6.64
N LEU A 40 7.31 -26.63 6.60
CA LEU A 40 7.70 -25.37 7.27
C LEU A 40 6.99 -24.14 6.70
N LYS A 41 6.79 -24.08 5.37
CA LYS A 41 6.01 -23.00 4.75
C LYS A 41 4.55 -23.05 5.22
N ARG A 42 3.97 -24.22 5.26
CA ARG A 42 2.58 -24.44 5.69
C ARG A 42 2.43 -24.16 7.19
N ALA A 43 3.39 -24.57 8.03
CA ALA A 43 3.35 -24.28 9.46
C ALA A 43 3.35 -22.78 9.76
N ARG A 44 4.03 -21.97 8.93
CA ARG A 44 3.96 -20.50 9.01
C ARG A 44 2.61 -19.97 8.53
N ALA A 45 2.08 -20.50 7.43
CA ALA A 45 0.79 -20.09 6.90
C ALA A 45 -0.38 -20.42 7.87
N GLU A 46 -0.30 -21.55 8.59
CA GLU A 46 -1.29 -21.97 9.59
C GLU A 46 -1.05 -21.37 11.00
N GLY A 47 -0.08 -20.45 11.16
CA GLY A 47 0.20 -19.81 12.45
C GLY A 47 0.79 -20.73 13.52
N ILE A 48 1.28 -21.94 13.14
CA ILE A 48 1.98 -22.85 14.05
C ILE A 48 3.37 -22.30 14.39
N VAL A 49 3.98 -21.55 13.46
CA VAL A 49 5.26 -20.89 13.62
C VAL A 49 5.10 -19.41 13.35
N GLU A 50 5.44 -18.60 14.35
CA GLU A 50 5.55 -17.15 14.22
C GLU A 50 7.03 -16.76 14.30
N ILE A 51 7.52 -16.03 13.29
CA ILE A 51 8.89 -15.50 13.27
C ILE A 51 8.82 -13.99 13.46
N ARG A 52 9.39 -13.49 14.53
CA ARG A 52 9.53 -12.06 14.79
C ARG A 52 10.99 -11.67 14.68
N ILE A 53 11.31 -10.79 13.75
CA ILE A 53 12.61 -10.12 13.69
C ILE A 53 12.52 -8.84 14.52
N VAL A 54 13.36 -8.71 15.54
CA VAL A 54 13.44 -7.48 16.35
C VAL A 54 14.60 -6.66 15.80
N ASP A 55 14.26 -5.62 15.05
CA ASP A 55 15.21 -4.65 14.53
C ASP A 55 15.17 -3.40 15.43
N ARG A 56 16.25 -3.20 16.19
CA ARG A 56 16.35 -2.06 17.11
C ARG A 56 16.63 -0.76 16.39
N ASP A 57 17.39 -0.80 15.29
CA ASP A 57 17.76 0.38 14.52
C ASP A 57 16.52 1.04 13.89
N THR A 58 15.58 0.22 13.41
CA THR A 58 14.29 0.72 12.90
C THR A 58 13.43 1.35 13.99
N ALA A 59 13.43 0.77 15.21
CA ALA A 59 12.63 1.26 16.33
C ALA A 59 13.21 2.55 16.97
N GLU A 60 14.50 2.79 16.80
CA GLU A 60 15.24 3.91 17.43
C GLU A 60 15.48 5.08 16.47
N SER A 61 15.07 4.99 15.20
CA SER A 61 15.27 6.08 14.24
C SER A 61 14.50 7.36 14.64
N PRO A 62 15.20 8.48 14.88
CA PRO A 62 14.57 9.74 15.25
C PRO A 62 13.75 10.35 14.11
N ALA A 63 13.93 9.89 12.87
CA ALA A 63 13.25 10.42 11.70
C ALA A 63 11.71 10.32 11.83
N ALA A 64 11.20 9.24 12.44
CA ALA A 64 9.76 9.08 12.69
C ALA A 64 9.19 10.22 13.54
N GLU A 65 9.85 10.55 14.66
CA GLU A 65 9.42 11.63 15.55
C GLU A 65 9.58 13.01 14.90
N VAL A 66 10.66 13.21 14.14
CA VAL A 66 10.89 14.46 13.42
C VAL A 66 9.78 14.69 12.40
N LEU A 67 9.48 13.71 11.55
CA LEU A 67 8.43 13.81 10.54
C LEU A 67 7.05 13.96 11.19
N ARG A 68 6.75 13.17 12.23
CA ARG A 68 5.50 13.26 12.96
C ARG A 68 5.26 14.66 13.52
N GLY A 69 6.25 15.22 14.21
CA GLY A 69 6.13 16.55 14.82
C GLY A 69 6.08 17.68 13.79
N ARG A 70 6.86 17.57 12.70
CA ARG A 70 6.98 18.64 11.69
C ARG A 70 5.75 18.75 10.79
N PHE A 71 5.16 17.60 10.40
CA PHE A 71 4.00 17.55 9.51
C PHE A 71 2.68 17.25 10.21
N GLY A 72 2.66 17.14 11.54
CA GLY A 72 1.45 16.91 12.32
C GLY A 72 0.83 15.52 12.05
N LEU A 73 1.66 14.49 11.80
CA LEU A 73 1.18 13.16 11.49
C LEU A 73 0.68 12.44 12.75
N ASP A 74 -0.36 11.65 12.61
CA ASP A 74 -0.85 10.77 13.67
C ASP A 74 0.19 9.67 13.97
N ALA A 75 0.80 9.09 12.91
CA ALA A 75 1.82 8.06 13.04
C ALA A 75 2.80 8.04 11.86
N VAL A 76 4.02 7.60 12.13
CA VAL A 76 5.04 7.26 11.13
C VAL A 76 5.54 5.85 11.45
N HIS A 77 5.39 4.94 10.49
CA HIS A 77 5.85 3.57 10.60
C HIS A 77 7.03 3.34 9.67
N LEU A 78 8.14 2.89 10.22
CA LEU A 78 9.38 2.67 9.48
C LEU A 78 9.66 1.19 9.29
N ALA A 79 9.88 0.77 8.05
CA ALA A 79 10.43 -0.53 7.71
C ALA A 79 11.95 -0.46 7.59
N PRO A 80 12.69 -1.56 7.79
CA PRO A 80 14.12 -1.56 7.53
C PRO A 80 14.39 -1.29 6.05
N THR A 81 15.41 -0.48 5.77
CA THR A 81 15.92 -0.30 4.42
C THR A 81 16.81 -1.49 4.08
N LEU A 82 16.48 -2.21 3.02
CA LEU A 82 17.27 -3.36 2.60
C LEU A 82 18.25 -2.98 1.50
N ALA A 83 19.51 -3.43 1.64
CA ALA A 83 20.48 -3.32 0.55
C ALA A 83 20.05 -4.20 -0.64
N GLY A 84 20.13 -3.65 -1.87
CA GLY A 84 19.81 -4.37 -3.09
C GLY A 84 18.72 -3.69 -3.93
N PRO A 85 18.01 -4.44 -4.76
CA PRO A 85 16.94 -3.88 -5.61
C PRO A 85 15.84 -3.18 -4.81
N GLU A 86 15.34 -2.06 -5.31
CA GLU A 86 14.29 -1.24 -4.65
C GLU A 86 13.02 -2.05 -4.30
N ASP A 87 12.74 -3.14 -5.04
CA ASP A 87 11.58 -3.98 -4.78
C ASP A 87 11.65 -4.71 -3.43
N LEU A 88 12.84 -4.99 -2.90
CA LEU A 88 12.98 -5.62 -1.57
C LEU A 88 12.51 -4.67 -0.47
N THR A 89 12.97 -3.42 -0.48
CA THR A 89 12.51 -2.39 0.47
C THR A 89 11.02 -2.14 0.32
N ARG A 90 10.51 -2.04 -0.93
CA ARG A 90 9.07 -1.90 -1.20
C ARG A 90 8.25 -3.06 -0.60
N ARG A 91 8.73 -4.31 -0.67
CA ARG A 91 8.06 -5.47 -0.05
C ARG A 91 8.05 -5.37 1.47
N MET A 92 9.15 -4.90 2.09
CA MET A 92 9.19 -4.70 3.54
C MET A 92 8.21 -3.62 3.99
N VAL A 93 8.18 -2.50 3.28
CA VAL A 93 7.21 -1.43 3.52
C VAL A 93 5.78 -1.92 3.29
N GLY A 94 5.54 -2.72 2.23
CA GLY A 94 4.24 -3.35 1.98
C GLY A 94 3.78 -4.26 3.12
N ARG A 95 4.69 -5.08 3.69
CA ARG A 95 4.39 -5.91 4.88
C ARG A 95 4.02 -5.07 6.10
N LEU A 96 4.77 -4.01 6.35
CA LEU A 96 4.49 -3.11 7.47
C LEU A 96 3.16 -2.40 7.26
N ALA A 97 2.88 -1.89 6.06
CA ALA A 97 1.61 -1.26 5.73
C ALA A 97 0.43 -2.24 5.85
N ALA A 98 0.60 -3.52 5.49
CA ALA A 98 -0.39 -4.57 5.71
C ALA A 98 -0.68 -4.78 7.21
N GLN A 99 0.34 -4.75 8.08
CA GLN A 99 0.16 -4.83 9.53
C GLN A 99 -0.58 -3.61 10.08
N VAL A 100 -0.21 -2.41 9.62
CA VAL A 100 -0.90 -1.15 9.98
C VAL A 100 -2.36 -1.22 9.56
N LEU A 101 -2.65 -1.67 8.33
CA LEU A 101 -4.00 -1.81 7.83
C LEU A 101 -4.83 -2.80 8.67
N ARG A 102 -4.26 -3.96 9.02
CA ARG A 102 -4.90 -4.95 9.91
C ARG A 102 -5.22 -4.36 11.29
N ALA A 103 -4.31 -3.57 11.84
CA ALA A 103 -4.53 -2.90 13.12
C ALA A 103 -5.58 -1.78 13.04
N THR A 104 -5.91 -1.31 11.83
CA THR A 104 -6.78 -0.15 11.60
C THR A 104 -8.21 -0.54 11.26
N ILE A 105 -8.42 -1.50 10.34
CA ILE A 105 -9.74 -1.86 9.83
C ILE A 105 -10.61 -2.44 10.96
N ARG A 106 -11.87 -2.02 10.99
CA ARG A 106 -12.90 -2.48 11.94
C ARG A 106 -14.18 -2.82 11.21
N ASP A 107 -15.06 -3.57 11.89
CA ASP A 107 -16.42 -3.85 11.43
C ASP A 107 -17.17 -2.54 11.15
N GLY A 108 -17.84 -2.49 10.02
CA GLY A 108 -18.61 -1.34 9.55
C GLY A 108 -17.82 -0.30 8.77
N ASN A 109 -16.48 -0.40 8.72
CA ASN A 109 -15.67 0.58 7.99
C ASN A 109 -15.92 0.53 6.48
N ILE A 110 -15.83 1.72 5.86
CA ILE A 110 -15.68 1.90 4.42
C ILE A 110 -14.21 2.23 4.15
N VAL A 111 -13.54 1.34 3.42
CA VAL A 111 -12.09 1.37 3.20
C VAL A 111 -11.79 1.67 1.74
N GLY A 112 -11.19 2.81 1.47
CA GLY A 112 -10.74 3.21 0.15
C GLY A 112 -9.33 2.72 -0.12
N ILE A 113 -9.12 2.07 -1.25
CA ILE A 113 -7.81 1.53 -1.66
C ILE A 113 -7.37 2.16 -2.97
N GLY A 114 -6.20 2.78 -2.95
CA GLY A 114 -5.53 3.23 -4.17
C GLY A 114 -4.93 2.08 -4.97
N ASP A 115 -4.24 2.41 -6.04
CA ASP A 115 -3.54 1.45 -6.90
C ASP A 115 -2.03 1.73 -6.93
N GLY A 116 -1.30 0.91 -7.66
CA GLY A 116 0.14 1.04 -7.90
C GLY A 116 1.01 0.04 -7.15
N ALA A 117 2.32 0.08 -7.45
CA ALA A 117 3.27 -0.93 -7.00
C ALA A 117 3.40 -1.04 -5.47
N SER A 118 3.29 0.07 -4.74
CA SER A 118 3.34 0.05 -3.27
C SER A 118 2.10 -0.64 -2.68
N ILE A 119 0.93 -0.36 -3.22
CA ILE A 119 -0.34 -0.97 -2.77
C ILE A 119 -0.42 -2.44 -3.21
N GLY A 120 0.09 -2.77 -4.39
CA GLY A 120 0.30 -4.16 -4.80
C GLY A 120 1.15 -4.95 -3.80
N ALA A 121 2.24 -4.36 -3.30
CA ALA A 121 3.08 -4.99 -2.26
C ALA A 121 2.35 -5.16 -0.91
N VAL A 122 1.42 -4.26 -0.56
CA VAL A 122 0.54 -4.43 0.60
C VAL A 122 -0.39 -5.63 0.40
N ALA A 123 -1.04 -5.70 -0.76
CA ALA A 123 -1.92 -6.81 -1.10
C ALA A 123 -1.18 -8.16 -1.13
N ASP A 124 0.08 -8.18 -1.64
CA ASP A 124 0.94 -9.37 -1.63
C ASP A 124 1.32 -9.84 -0.21
N ALA A 125 1.34 -8.92 0.75
CA ALA A 125 1.70 -9.19 2.13
C ALA A 125 0.51 -9.61 3.01
N LEU A 126 -0.72 -9.40 2.53
CA LEU A 126 -1.94 -9.88 3.14
C LEU A 126 -2.16 -11.32 2.68
N ASP A 127 -1.84 -12.28 3.52
CA ASP A 127 -2.16 -13.69 3.31
C ASP A 127 -3.59 -14.00 3.81
N ASP A 128 -4.08 -15.20 3.49
CA ASP A 128 -5.44 -15.68 3.83
C ASP A 128 -5.71 -15.78 5.35
N ALA A 129 -4.75 -15.44 6.19
CA ALA A 129 -4.84 -15.54 7.64
C ALA A 129 -5.33 -14.25 8.33
N ALA A 130 -5.81 -13.26 7.59
CA ALA A 130 -6.42 -12.08 8.21
C ALA A 130 -7.73 -12.47 8.92
N THR A 131 -7.97 -11.93 10.10
CA THR A 131 -9.26 -12.09 10.78
C THR A 131 -10.34 -11.43 9.92
N PRO A 132 -11.42 -12.16 9.57
CA PRO A 132 -12.50 -11.58 8.77
C PRO A 132 -13.12 -10.36 9.44
N VAL A 133 -13.37 -9.31 8.66
CA VAL A 133 -13.96 -8.05 9.11
C VAL A 133 -15.16 -7.70 8.22
N ARG A 134 -16.26 -7.30 8.82
CA ARG A 134 -17.46 -6.85 8.08
C ARG A 134 -17.27 -5.41 7.61
N ALA A 135 -16.39 -5.22 6.64
CA ALA A 135 -16.09 -3.92 6.05
C ALA A 135 -16.48 -3.87 4.57
N THR A 136 -16.61 -2.67 4.04
CA THR A 136 -16.79 -2.41 2.60
C THR A 136 -15.49 -1.87 2.04
N VAL A 137 -14.98 -2.46 0.96
CA VAL A 137 -13.74 -2.04 0.31
C VAL A 137 -14.03 -1.50 -1.08
N VAL A 138 -13.55 -0.30 -1.36
CA VAL A 138 -13.76 0.41 -2.64
C VAL A 138 -12.43 0.88 -3.24
N PRO A 139 -12.28 0.91 -4.57
CA PRO A 139 -11.15 1.56 -5.19
C PRO A 139 -11.30 3.08 -5.08
N LEU A 140 -10.17 3.78 -4.90
CA LEU A 140 -10.12 5.25 -4.84
C LEU A 140 -9.96 5.90 -6.23
N ALA A 141 -9.77 5.10 -7.28
CA ALA A 141 -9.72 5.56 -8.67
C ALA A 141 -10.29 4.49 -9.60
N GLY A 142 -10.73 4.87 -10.77
CA GLY A 142 -11.03 3.94 -11.85
C GLY A 142 -9.77 3.21 -12.31
N GLY A 143 -9.94 2.11 -13.08
CA GLY A 143 -8.83 1.32 -13.61
C GLY A 143 -7.90 2.20 -14.44
N TYR A 144 -6.62 2.24 -14.07
CA TYR A 144 -5.64 3.12 -14.72
C TYR A 144 -4.62 2.33 -15.55
N TRP A 145 -4.03 1.32 -14.97
CA TRP A 145 -3.04 0.47 -15.62
C TRP A 145 -3.33 -1.02 -15.41
N SER A 146 -4.59 -1.37 -15.31
CA SER A 146 -5.02 -2.70 -14.92
C SER A 146 -4.42 -3.80 -15.80
N THR A 147 -3.74 -4.72 -15.16
CA THR A 147 -3.28 -5.99 -15.73
C THR A 147 -4.37 -7.06 -15.73
N GLY A 148 -5.61 -6.69 -15.41
CA GLY A 148 -6.78 -7.54 -15.34
C GLY A 148 -7.46 -7.52 -13.95
N PRO A 149 -8.78 -7.74 -13.89
CA PRO A 149 -9.59 -7.56 -12.68
C PRO A 149 -9.19 -8.48 -11.51
N GLU A 150 -8.57 -9.61 -11.79
CA GLU A 150 -8.13 -10.58 -10.77
C GLU A 150 -6.92 -10.09 -9.94
N ARG A 151 -6.24 -9.04 -10.40
CA ARG A 151 -5.03 -8.50 -9.77
C ARG A 151 -5.21 -7.13 -9.14
N GLU A 152 -6.39 -6.56 -9.17
CA GLU A 152 -6.67 -5.27 -8.56
C GLU A 152 -6.42 -5.32 -7.05
N PRO A 153 -5.54 -4.47 -6.51
CA PRO A 153 -5.17 -4.52 -5.10
C PRO A 153 -6.36 -4.45 -4.14
N PHE A 154 -7.38 -3.62 -4.47
CA PHE A 154 -8.55 -3.47 -3.60
C PHE A 154 -9.33 -4.77 -3.44
N ARG A 155 -9.46 -5.60 -4.51
CA ARG A 155 -10.14 -6.90 -4.44
C ARG A 155 -9.35 -7.88 -3.59
N ARG A 156 -8.05 -7.96 -3.82
CA ARG A 156 -7.16 -8.84 -3.06
C ARG A 156 -7.16 -8.50 -1.57
N ILE A 157 -7.15 -7.19 -1.26
CA ILE A 157 -7.27 -6.72 0.12
C ILE A 157 -8.65 -7.07 0.70
N ALA A 158 -9.73 -6.87 -0.05
CA ALA A 158 -11.06 -7.26 0.39
C ALA A 158 -11.15 -8.77 0.67
N ASP A 159 -10.65 -9.60 -0.24
CA ASP A 159 -10.64 -11.06 -0.10
C ASP A 159 -9.85 -11.51 1.13
N ALA A 160 -8.66 -10.92 1.37
CA ALA A 160 -7.83 -11.22 2.53
C ALA A 160 -8.53 -10.93 3.87
N PHE A 161 -9.38 -9.92 3.92
CA PHE A 161 -10.19 -9.58 5.10
C PHE A 161 -11.58 -10.22 5.12
N GLY A 162 -11.96 -10.99 4.10
CA GLY A 162 -13.34 -11.45 3.94
C GLY A 162 -14.36 -10.30 3.88
N ALA A 163 -13.92 -9.13 3.44
CA ALA A 163 -14.71 -7.90 3.33
C ALA A 163 -15.45 -7.84 1.99
N GLN A 164 -16.47 -6.98 1.89
CA GLN A 164 -17.27 -6.82 0.69
C GLN A 164 -16.63 -5.84 -0.31
N PRO A 165 -16.17 -6.28 -1.49
CA PRO A 165 -15.63 -5.38 -2.50
C PRO A 165 -16.75 -4.71 -3.31
N HIS A 166 -16.63 -3.39 -3.55
CA HIS A 166 -17.44 -2.66 -4.51
C HIS A 166 -16.53 -2.09 -5.60
N GLY A 167 -16.54 -2.69 -6.79
CA GLY A 167 -15.66 -2.30 -7.90
C GLY A 167 -16.18 -1.09 -8.67
N LEU A 168 -15.28 -0.21 -9.07
CA LEU A 168 -15.55 0.91 -9.97
C LEU A 168 -15.25 0.47 -11.40
N MET A 169 -16.30 0.19 -12.17
CA MET A 169 -16.19 -0.28 -13.56
C MET A 169 -16.11 0.92 -14.52
N ALA A 170 -15.03 1.68 -14.41
CA ALA A 170 -14.74 2.81 -15.27
C ALA A 170 -13.23 3.05 -15.34
N PRO A 171 -12.67 3.59 -16.44
CA PRO A 171 -11.28 4.01 -16.49
C PRO A 171 -11.01 5.18 -15.56
N GLY A 172 -9.80 5.24 -14.98
CA GLY A 172 -9.38 6.33 -14.09
C GLY A 172 -9.03 7.61 -14.84
N LEU A 173 -8.45 7.48 -16.05
CA LEU A 173 -8.14 8.61 -16.93
C LEU A 173 -9.07 8.57 -18.15
N LEU A 174 -9.70 9.69 -18.43
CA LEU A 174 -10.69 9.86 -19.48
C LEU A 174 -10.20 10.86 -20.54
N ASP A 175 -10.81 10.83 -21.72
CA ASP A 175 -10.40 11.69 -22.81
C ASP A 175 -10.75 13.17 -22.57
N ASP A 176 -11.87 13.43 -21.88
CA ASP A 176 -12.35 14.77 -21.61
C ASP A 176 -13.27 14.83 -20.36
N ALA A 177 -13.54 16.07 -19.91
CA ALA A 177 -14.39 16.34 -18.75
C ALA A 177 -15.88 16.02 -18.99
N ALA A 178 -16.35 15.98 -20.22
CA ALA A 178 -17.75 15.64 -20.51
C ALA A 178 -17.97 14.14 -20.32
N THR A 179 -17.06 13.33 -20.79
CA THR A 179 -17.03 11.87 -20.58
C THR A 179 -16.97 11.55 -19.08
N LYS A 180 -16.13 12.27 -18.31
CA LYS A 180 -16.08 12.12 -16.85
C LYS A 180 -17.46 12.37 -16.22
N ARG A 181 -18.08 13.49 -16.50
CA ARG A 181 -19.41 13.84 -15.95
C ARG A 181 -20.48 12.82 -16.34
N ALA A 182 -20.45 12.33 -17.57
CA ALA A 182 -21.38 11.30 -18.03
C ALA A 182 -21.23 10.00 -17.24
N LEU A 183 -19.99 9.54 -17.00
CA LEU A 183 -19.71 8.36 -16.19
C LEU A 183 -20.10 8.56 -14.72
N GLU A 184 -19.78 9.71 -14.12
CA GLU A 184 -20.16 10.02 -12.74
C GLU A 184 -21.69 10.04 -12.54
N SER A 185 -22.47 10.36 -13.58
CA SER A 185 -23.93 10.32 -13.53
C SER A 185 -24.50 8.90 -13.66
N HIS A 186 -23.73 7.93 -14.15
CA HIS A 186 -24.17 6.55 -14.33
C HIS A 186 -24.38 5.87 -12.97
N ALA A 187 -25.52 5.20 -12.76
CA ALA A 187 -25.91 4.63 -11.47
C ALA A 187 -24.85 3.69 -10.88
N GLY A 188 -24.21 2.84 -11.70
CA GLY A 188 -23.17 1.90 -11.24
C GLY A 188 -21.88 2.59 -10.79
N VAL A 189 -21.51 3.72 -11.39
CA VAL A 189 -20.35 4.53 -10.99
C VAL A 189 -20.69 5.32 -9.73
N ARG A 190 -21.86 5.98 -9.71
CA ARG A 190 -22.34 6.75 -8.57
C ARG A 190 -22.40 5.92 -7.29
N ALA A 191 -22.83 4.66 -7.38
CA ALA A 191 -22.90 3.77 -6.21
C ALA A 191 -21.55 3.61 -5.50
N VAL A 192 -20.42 3.71 -6.23
CA VAL A 192 -19.08 3.67 -5.63
C VAL A 192 -18.61 5.07 -5.21
N VAL A 193 -18.88 6.08 -6.05
CA VAL A 193 -18.51 7.49 -5.76
C VAL A 193 -19.20 7.97 -4.48
N ASP A 194 -20.46 7.61 -4.25
CA ASP A 194 -21.22 7.97 -3.03
C ASP A 194 -20.60 7.34 -1.75
N LEU A 195 -19.85 6.22 -1.88
CA LEU A 195 -19.11 5.62 -0.76
C LEU A 195 -17.85 6.43 -0.40
N TRP A 196 -17.30 7.17 -1.34
CA TRP A 196 -16.12 8.02 -1.09
C TRP A 196 -16.39 9.13 -0.07
N ASP A 197 -17.61 9.64 0.01
CA ASP A 197 -18.00 10.65 1.00
C ASP A 197 -18.05 10.11 2.44
N ARG A 198 -17.97 8.79 2.59
CA ARG A 198 -18.14 8.08 3.87
C ARG A 198 -16.92 7.22 4.23
N LEU A 199 -15.77 7.49 3.63
CA LEU A 199 -14.55 6.74 3.93
C LEU A 199 -14.13 6.91 5.38
N ASP A 200 -13.89 5.79 6.06
CA ASP A 200 -13.26 5.73 7.38
C ASP A 200 -11.74 5.59 7.27
N VAL A 201 -11.28 4.81 6.28
CA VAL A 201 -9.87 4.53 6.03
C VAL A 201 -9.56 4.71 4.55
N ALA A 202 -8.48 5.39 4.23
CA ALA A 202 -7.90 5.47 2.89
C ALA A 202 -6.46 4.95 2.93
N LEU A 203 -6.14 3.98 2.07
CA LEU A 203 -4.79 3.47 1.85
C LEU A 203 -4.38 3.77 0.41
N PHE A 204 -3.28 4.49 0.22
CA PHE A 204 -2.83 4.89 -1.11
C PHE A 204 -1.32 4.93 -1.23
N GLY A 205 -0.83 4.74 -2.45
CA GLY A 205 0.58 4.90 -2.80
C GLY A 205 0.93 6.37 -3.02
N ILE A 206 2.14 6.77 -2.63
CA ILE A 206 2.73 8.03 -3.03
C ILE A 206 3.55 7.76 -4.29
N GLY A 207 3.03 8.21 -5.44
CA GLY A 207 3.65 8.08 -6.75
C GLY A 207 4.79 9.08 -6.95
N GLY A 208 5.81 8.70 -7.76
CA GLY A 208 6.80 9.64 -8.28
C GLY A 208 6.41 10.09 -9.69
N ARG A 209 7.28 10.85 -10.34
CA ARG A 209 7.10 11.25 -11.75
C ARG A 209 7.13 10.01 -12.66
N SER A 210 5.98 9.49 -13.00
CA SER A 210 5.83 8.35 -13.91
C SER A 210 5.07 8.69 -15.19
N TRP A 211 4.71 9.96 -15.38
CA TRP A 211 3.93 10.40 -16.54
C TRP A 211 4.81 10.75 -17.73
N GLY A 212 4.44 10.22 -18.88
CA GLY A 212 4.99 10.62 -20.15
C GLY A 212 3.88 10.99 -21.13
N ALA A 213 4.21 11.68 -22.20
CA ALA A 213 3.24 12.06 -23.23
C ALA A 213 2.44 10.89 -23.81
N SER A 214 2.99 9.68 -23.78
CA SER A 214 2.29 8.45 -24.18
C SER A 214 1.16 8.05 -23.22
N SER A 215 1.22 8.48 -21.96
CA SER A 215 0.24 8.11 -20.93
C SER A 215 -0.88 9.13 -20.81
N VAL A 216 -0.53 10.41 -20.81
CA VAL A 216 -1.46 11.52 -20.49
C VAL A 216 -1.70 12.48 -21.67
N GLY A 217 -0.95 12.30 -22.74
CA GLY A 217 -0.95 13.18 -23.91
C GLY A 217 0.06 14.33 -23.79
N PRO A 218 0.47 14.93 -24.94
CA PRO A 218 1.57 15.89 -24.96
C PRO A 218 1.24 17.24 -24.28
N GLU A 219 -0.02 17.62 -24.24
CA GLU A 219 -0.48 18.85 -23.58
C GLU A 219 -0.35 18.75 -22.06
N VAL A 220 -0.93 17.70 -21.48
CA VAL A 220 -0.83 17.42 -20.04
C VAL A 220 0.62 17.17 -19.62
N ALA A 221 1.42 16.48 -20.42
CA ALA A 221 2.82 16.27 -20.11
C ALA A 221 3.60 17.59 -20.00
N ARG A 222 3.34 18.56 -20.89
CA ARG A 222 3.94 19.90 -20.82
C ARG A 222 3.47 20.70 -19.62
N GLU A 223 2.17 20.61 -19.28
CA GLU A 223 1.62 21.25 -18.09
C GLU A 223 2.27 20.70 -16.82
N LEU A 224 2.43 19.37 -16.70
CA LEU A 224 3.12 18.73 -15.59
C LEU A 224 4.59 19.15 -15.42
N GLU A 225 5.29 19.38 -16.55
CA GLU A 225 6.65 19.91 -16.54
C GLU A 225 6.69 21.38 -16.12
N HIS A 226 5.78 22.19 -16.67
CA HIS A 226 5.67 23.62 -16.35
C HIS A 226 5.34 23.84 -14.87
N ASP A 227 4.43 23.06 -14.34
CA ASP A 227 3.96 23.13 -12.96
C ASP A 227 4.92 22.43 -11.97
N ALA A 228 6.06 21.95 -12.45
CA ALA A 228 7.09 21.28 -11.65
C ALA A 228 6.52 20.10 -10.82
N ALA A 229 5.57 19.35 -11.37
CA ALA A 229 5.01 18.19 -10.72
C ALA A 229 6.09 17.18 -10.32
N ILE A 230 6.17 16.81 -9.04
CA ILE A 230 7.18 15.91 -8.49
C ILE A 230 6.65 14.53 -8.14
N GLY A 231 5.39 14.45 -7.80
CA GLY A 231 4.72 13.23 -7.38
C GLY A 231 3.23 13.26 -7.64
N GLU A 232 2.57 12.17 -7.29
CA GLU A 232 1.12 12.00 -7.40
C GLU A 232 0.51 11.23 -6.24
N ILE A 233 -0.75 11.48 -5.97
CA ILE A 233 -1.63 10.66 -5.14
C ILE A 233 -2.94 10.51 -5.89
N LEU A 234 -3.40 9.27 -6.15
CA LEU A 234 -4.66 8.98 -6.86
C LEU A 234 -4.80 9.71 -8.20
N ILE A 235 -3.74 9.69 -9.01
CA ILE A 235 -3.67 10.38 -10.32
C ILE A 235 -3.77 11.92 -10.17
N ALA A 236 -3.62 12.47 -8.98
CA ALA A 236 -3.57 13.91 -8.73
C ALA A 236 -2.12 14.34 -8.51
N PRO A 237 -1.49 15.01 -9.48
CA PRO A 237 -0.11 15.47 -9.37
C PRO A 237 0.01 16.65 -8.39
N PHE A 238 1.18 16.74 -7.76
CA PHE A 238 1.53 17.82 -6.85
C PHE A 238 3.00 18.20 -7.00
N ASP A 239 3.32 19.44 -6.64
CA ASP A 239 4.70 19.97 -6.58
C ASP A 239 5.37 19.66 -5.25
N ILE A 240 6.63 20.15 -5.10
CA ILE A 240 7.43 19.92 -3.87
C ILE A 240 6.83 20.61 -2.64
N ASP A 241 6.05 21.66 -2.82
CA ASP A 241 5.41 22.42 -1.74
C ASP A 241 4.06 21.80 -1.33
N GLY A 242 3.65 20.73 -2.00
CA GLY A 242 2.42 19.99 -1.74
C GLY A 242 1.18 20.61 -2.40
N ALA A 243 1.36 21.61 -3.27
CA ALA A 243 0.25 22.15 -4.04
C ALA A 243 -0.15 21.18 -5.17
N PHE A 244 -1.43 20.85 -5.26
CA PHE A 244 -1.95 20.04 -6.36
C PHE A 244 -1.98 20.86 -7.65
N VAL A 245 -1.36 20.33 -8.67
CA VAL A 245 -1.09 21.01 -9.96
C VAL A 245 -1.80 20.32 -11.12
N CYS A 246 -1.65 20.87 -12.34
CA CYS A 246 -2.21 20.31 -13.58
C CYS A 246 -3.74 20.18 -13.56
N PRO A 247 -4.49 21.29 -13.54
CA PRO A 247 -5.95 21.29 -13.56
C PRO A 247 -6.55 20.58 -14.78
N THR A 248 -5.89 20.62 -15.94
CA THR A 248 -6.32 19.91 -17.16
C THR A 248 -6.42 18.40 -16.94
N LEU A 249 -5.47 17.80 -16.23
CA LEU A 249 -5.54 16.38 -15.87
C LEU A 249 -6.68 16.11 -14.88
N ARG A 250 -6.81 16.93 -13.85
CA ARG A 250 -7.86 16.79 -12.83
C ARG A 250 -9.26 16.66 -13.41
N ASP A 251 -9.56 17.46 -14.42
CA ASP A 251 -10.89 17.48 -15.03
C ASP A 251 -11.20 16.22 -15.86
N ARG A 252 -10.19 15.38 -16.09
CA ARG A 252 -10.27 14.13 -16.84
C ARG A 252 -10.11 12.87 -15.98
N VAL A 253 -9.89 13.01 -14.67
CA VAL A 253 -9.62 11.89 -13.76
C VAL A 253 -10.88 11.52 -12.99
N LEU A 254 -11.26 10.24 -13.06
CA LEU A 254 -12.30 9.64 -12.22
C LEU A 254 -11.63 8.96 -11.03
N ALA A 255 -11.45 9.72 -9.95
CA ALA A 255 -10.85 9.27 -8.70
C ALA A 255 -11.42 10.09 -7.53
N PHE A 256 -11.24 9.56 -6.32
CA PHE A 256 -11.43 10.33 -5.10
C PHE A 256 -10.53 11.57 -5.12
N ASP A 257 -11.07 12.69 -4.72
CA ASP A 257 -10.28 13.93 -4.69
C ASP A 257 -9.16 13.84 -3.65
N ALA A 258 -7.92 13.69 -4.10
CA ALA A 258 -6.76 13.56 -3.23
C ALA A 258 -6.65 14.68 -2.19
N ARG A 259 -7.12 15.91 -2.51
CA ARG A 259 -7.16 17.05 -1.57
C ARG A 259 -8.09 16.82 -0.38
N ALA A 260 -9.03 15.89 -0.51
CA ALA A 260 -9.96 15.53 0.56
C ALA A 260 -9.42 14.41 1.47
N LEU A 261 -8.28 13.75 1.12
CA LEU A 261 -7.70 12.67 1.93
C LEU A 261 -7.41 13.09 3.37
N GLY A 262 -6.98 14.32 3.60
CA GLY A 262 -6.78 14.85 4.95
C GLY A 262 -8.05 14.92 5.81
N ARG A 263 -9.25 14.81 5.21
CA ARG A 263 -10.52 14.76 5.93
C ARG A 263 -10.95 13.33 6.29
N VAL A 264 -10.40 12.32 5.61
CA VAL A 264 -10.67 10.91 5.94
C VAL A 264 -10.12 10.64 7.34
N PRO A 265 -10.89 9.99 8.24
CA PRO A 265 -10.45 9.72 9.61
C PRO A 265 -9.06 9.10 9.69
N VAL A 266 -8.79 8.08 8.89
CA VAL A 266 -7.46 7.46 8.77
C VAL A 266 -7.00 7.50 7.32
N SER A 267 -5.92 8.24 7.05
CA SER A 267 -5.32 8.43 5.72
C SER A 267 -3.88 7.89 5.76
N ILE A 268 -3.64 6.76 5.08
CA ILE A 268 -2.37 6.02 5.11
C ILE A 268 -1.67 6.15 3.77
N GLY A 269 -0.58 6.92 3.73
CA GLY A 269 0.29 7.06 2.58
C GLY A 269 1.45 6.05 2.63
N VAL A 270 1.70 5.34 1.53
CA VAL A 270 2.75 4.32 1.43
C VAL A 270 3.73 4.67 0.31
N GLY A 271 5.00 4.75 0.64
CA GLY A 271 6.06 5.02 -0.33
C GLY A 271 7.42 4.61 0.20
N ALA A 272 8.36 4.22 -0.66
CA ALA A 272 9.70 3.77 -0.25
C ALA A 272 10.72 3.98 -1.35
N GLY A 273 11.98 4.21 -0.95
CA GLY A 273 13.14 4.30 -1.81
C GLY A 273 13.53 5.75 -2.17
N GLU A 274 14.77 5.92 -2.57
CA GLU A 274 15.41 7.21 -2.82
C GLU A 274 14.61 8.12 -3.79
N ARG A 275 14.05 7.53 -4.85
CA ARG A 275 13.25 8.26 -5.84
C ARG A 275 11.93 8.80 -5.29
N LYS A 276 11.54 8.37 -4.08
CA LYS A 276 10.31 8.78 -3.40
C LYS A 276 10.53 9.89 -2.36
N VAL A 277 11.76 10.28 -2.08
CA VAL A 277 12.08 11.32 -1.08
C VAL A 277 11.33 12.62 -1.37
N GLY A 278 11.53 13.21 -2.54
CA GLY A 278 10.82 14.43 -2.94
C GLY A 278 9.28 14.24 -3.00
N PRO A 279 8.76 13.20 -3.67
CA PRO A 279 7.33 12.90 -3.68
C PRO A 279 6.72 12.73 -2.27
N ILE A 280 7.41 12.07 -1.34
CA ILE A 280 6.93 11.94 0.04
C ILE A 280 6.92 13.31 0.73
N LEU A 281 7.96 14.12 0.56
CA LEU A 281 7.99 15.47 1.13
C LEU A 281 6.82 16.32 0.64
N GLY A 282 6.57 16.37 -0.68
CA GLY A 282 5.42 17.09 -1.24
C GLY A 282 4.09 16.55 -0.73
N ALA A 283 3.93 15.21 -0.64
CA ALA A 283 2.73 14.59 -0.09
C ALA A 283 2.50 14.95 1.39
N LEU A 284 3.55 15.03 2.20
CA LEU A 284 3.44 15.46 3.60
C LEU A 284 3.06 16.94 3.72
N ARG A 285 3.66 17.80 2.90
CA ARG A 285 3.34 19.24 2.84
C ARG A 285 1.91 19.50 2.38
N SER A 286 1.34 18.63 1.54
CA SER A 286 -0.05 18.78 1.09
C SER A 286 -1.11 18.55 2.19
N GLY A 287 -0.71 17.97 3.34
CA GLY A 287 -1.62 17.65 4.44
C GLY A 287 -2.59 16.49 4.16
N THR A 288 -2.36 15.72 3.10
CA THR A 288 -3.22 14.58 2.72
C THR A 288 -2.88 13.30 3.47
N VAL A 289 -1.65 13.15 3.95
CA VAL A 289 -1.15 12.00 4.68
C VAL A 289 -1.26 12.24 6.18
N LYS A 290 -1.96 11.36 6.91
CA LYS A 290 -2.00 11.36 8.38
C LYS A 290 -1.10 10.28 8.97
N THR A 291 -1.01 9.14 8.31
CA THR A 291 -0.11 8.05 8.67
C THR A 291 0.82 7.77 7.52
N LEU A 292 2.12 7.87 7.74
CA LEU A 292 3.15 7.53 6.74
C LEU A 292 3.69 6.13 7.02
N VAL A 293 3.77 5.30 5.98
CA VAL A 293 4.51 4.03 6.01
C VAL A 293 5.62 4.08 4.97
N THR A 294 6.87 4.06 5.43
CA THR A 294 8.05 4.16 4.57
C THR A 294 9.22 3.34 5.14
N ASP A 295 10.41 3.45 4.59
CA ASP A 295 11.63 2.85 5.12
C ASP A 295 12.51 3.90 5.81
N VAL A 296 13.43 3.42 6.68
CA VAL A 296 14.29 4.28 7.51
C VAL A 296 15.08 5.29 6.66
N ALA A 297 15.82 4.81 5.65
CA ALA A 297 16.66 5.71 4.85
C ALA A 297 15.84 6.76 4.09
N THR A 298 14.66 6.38 3.58
CA THR A 298 13.75 7.32 2.93
C THR A 298 13.25 8.38 3.93
N ALA A 299 12.86 7.97 5.14
CA ALA A 299 12.39 8.90 6.18
C ALA A 299 13.49 9.89 6.60
N GLU A 300 14.71 9.41 6.79
CA GLU A 300 15.88 10.25 7.13
C GLU A 300 16.17 11.25 6.03
N ALA A 301 16.16 10.82 4.76
CA ALA A 301 16.36 11.69 3.61
C ALA A 301 15.27 12.77 3.47
N VAL A 302 13.99 12.41 3.72
CA VAL A 302 12.88 13.38 3.73
C VAL A 302 13.06 14.40 4.84
N ALA A 303 13.41 13.97 6.06
CA ALA A 303 13.63 14.85 7.18
C ALA A 303 14.81 15.81 6.94
N ALA A 304 15.88 15.35 6.28
CA ALA A 304 17.03 16.17 5.90
C ALA A 304 16.71 17.19 4.78
N MET A 305 15.96 16.76 3.76
CA MET A 305 15.57 17.62 2.63
C MET A 305 14.67 18.78 3.06
N ASP A 306 13.77 18.55 4.02
CA ASP A 306 12.88 19.60 4.52
C ASP A 306 13.59 20.62 5.44
N ALA A 307 14.77 20.27 5.97
CA ALA A 307 15.56 21.15 6.80
C ALA A 307 16.47 22.12 5.99
N SER A 308 16.60 21.85 4.67
CA SER A 308 17.45 22.62 3.73
C SER A 308 16.68 23.74 3.06
#